data_304ab42a921075b7b6d99619e18a4825
#
_entry.id   304ab42a921075b7b6d99619e18a4825
#
_cell.length_a   1.000
_cell.length_b   1.000
_cell.length_c   1.000
_cell.angle_alpha   90.00
_cell.angle_beta   90.00
_cell.angle_gamma   90.00
#
_symmetry.space_group_name_H-M   'P 1'
#
loop_
_entity.id
_entity.type
_entity.pdbx_description
1 polymer ?
#
loop_
_entity_poly.entity_id
_entity_poly.type
_entity_poly.pdbx_seq_one_letter_code
_entity_poly.pdbx_strand_id
1 'polypeptide(L)'
;MRPASSFILLLLGLAMVPPVGCSSAPRTLADAGAPLETATNAYRAYEQGDCSQVEATAGKVSLEAWPATEARSSFLLVEGFCAEHAQDIDRARETYRRLLREGPLSFASDDARERLRVLRLQENDPGYEDWIEGARRRALQGSTDRTPIERTPATYPPLAQVAQIGGYAVVEFGVTPRGDTDAPVIVDSNPPLLFDGTALRAVREWRYASDADGTQSERQAIRMVFEPEEADTPDLEAPVSP
;
A
#
# COMPACT_ATOMS: atom_id res chain seq x y z
N MET A 1 -95.12 -10.43 4.40
CA MET A 1 -94.17 -9.39 4.16
C MET A 1 -92.84 -9.82 4.74
N ARG A 2 -91.93 -10.26 3.90
CA ARG A 2 -90.55 -10.67 4.28
C ARG A 2 -89.58 -9.72 3.65
N PRO A 3 -88.58 -9.21 4.38
CA PRO A 3 -87.49 -8.44 3.76
C PRO A 3 -86.35 -9.37 3.25
N ALA A 4 -85.82 -8.97 2.12
CA ALA A 4 -84.72 -9.64 1.44
C ALA A 4 -83.38 -9.39 2.15
N SER A 5 -82.63 -10.47 2.37
CA SER A 5 -81.27 -10.40 2.85
C SER A 5 -80.29 -10.20 1.69
N SER A 6 -79.61 -9.08 1.69
CA SER A 6 -78.43 -8.80 0.78
C SER A 6 -77.23 -9.49 1.33
N PHE A 7 -76.64 -10.43 0.61
CA PHE A 7 -75.33 -10.99 0.84
C PHE A 7 -74.29 -10.04 0.22
N ILE A 8 -73.47 -9.47 1.07
CA ILE A 8 -72.26 -8.73 0.64
C ILE A 8 -71.12 -9.73 0.51
N LEU A 9 -70.69 -9.95 -0.73
CA LEU A 9 -69.52 -10.76 -1.06
C LEU A 9 -68.25 -9.91 -0.80
N LEU A 10 -67.50 -10.24 0.24
CA LEU A 10 -66.22 -9.62 0.54
C LEU A 10 -65.14 -10.30 -0.32
N LEU A 11 -64.70 -9.63 -1.40
CA LEU A 11 -63.53 -10.04 -2.19
C LEU A 11 -62.24 -9.67 -1.44
N LEU A 12 -61.62 -10.67 -0.83
CA LEU A 12 -60.22 -10.53 -0.34
C LEU A 12 -59.28 -10.45 -1.54
N GLY A 13 -58.83 -9.25 -1.84
CA GLY A 13 -57.74 -9.02 -2.77
C GLY A 13 -56.40 -9.51 -2.17
N LEU A 14 -55.90 -10.63 -2.67
CA LEU A 14 -54.55 -11.11 -2.37
C LEU A 14 -53.55 -10.23 -3.10
N ALA A 15 -52.93 -9.29 -2.40
CA ALA A 15 -51.84 -8.50 -2.93
C ALA A 15 -50.59 -9.39 -3.11
N MET A 16 -50.29 -9.76 -4.36
CA MET A 16 -49.03 -10.37 -4.72
C MET A 16 -47.90 -9.33 -4.55
N VAL A 17 -47.09 -9.50 -3.49
CA VAL A 17 -45.81 -8.79 -3.34
C VAL A 17 -44.84 -9.44 -4.34
N PRO A 18 -44.27 -8.67 -5.30
CA PRO A 18 -43.24 -9.22 -6.17
C PRO A 18 -42.02 -9.58 -5.32
N PRO A 19 -41.34 -10.71 -5.60
CA PRO A 19 -40.08 -11.01 -4.93
C PRO A 19 -39.08 -9.92 -5.29
N VAL A 20 -38.50 -9.26 -4.28
CA VAL A 20 -37.31 -8.40 -4.45
C VAL A 20 -36.16 -9.35 -4.81
N GLY A 21 -36.01 -9.61 -6.09
CA GLY A 21 -34.89 -10.32 -6.63
C GLY A 21 -33.67 -9.42 -6.45
N CYS A 22 -32.75 -9.80 -5.55
CA CYS A 22 -31.37 -9.33 -5.63
C CYS A 22 -30.83 -9.81 -7.00
N SER A 23 -30.94 -8.97 -8.01
CA SER A 23 -30.29 -9.16 -9.28
C SER A 23 -28.80 -8.86 -9.09
N SER A 24 -28.06 -9.82 -8.53
CA SER A 24 -26.62 -9.87 -8.76
C SER A 24 -26.44 -10.31 -10.21
N ALA A 25 -26.36 -9.36 -11.12
CA ALA A 25 -25.89 -9.64 -12.47
C ALA A 25 -24.55 -10.38 -12.34
N PRO A 26 -24.33 -11.50 -13.06
CA PRO A 26 -23.05 -12.15 -13.05
C PRO A 26 -22.03 -11.15 -13.61
N ARG A 27 -21.07 -10.74 -12.75
CA ARG A 27 -19.92 -9.94 -13.20
C ARG A 27 -19.20 -10.79 -14.25
N THR A 28 -19.12 -10.28 -15.47
CA THR A 28 -18.39 -10.97 -16.52
C THR A 28 -16.90 -10.94 -16.18
N LEU A 29 -16.18 -12.04 -16.45
CA LEU A 29 -14.72 -12.12 -16.28
C LEU A 29 -13.96 -10.97 -16.96
N ALA A 30 -14.55 -10.33 -17.96
CA ALA A 30 -14.01 -9.15 -18.64
C ALA A 30 -13.96 -7.89 -17.74
N ASP A 31 -14.88 -7.77 -16.75
CA ASP A 31 -14.89 -6.61 -15.85
C ASP A 31 -13.91 -6.78 -14.66
N ALA A 32 -13.49 -8.00 -14.36
CA ALA A 32 -12.54 -8.29 -13.26
C ALA A 32 -11.08 -7.99 -13.66
N GLY A 33 -10.72 -8.15 -14.94
CA GLY A 33 -9.34 -7.91 -15.40
C GLY A 33 -8.97 -6.44 -15.59
N ALA A 34 -9.93 -5.56 -15.81
CA ALA A 34 -9.67 -4.15 -16.08
C ALA A 34 -9.03 -3.39 -14.90
N PRO A 35 -9.46 -3.56 -13.61
CA PRO A 35 -8.81 -2.92 -12.48
C PRO A 35 -7.36 -3.35 -12.30
N LEU A 36 -7.06 -4.64 -12.39
CA LEU A 36 -5.71 -5.16 -12.24
C LEU A 36 -4.79 -4.67 -13.36
N GLU A 37 -5.23 -4.75 -14.61
CA GLU A 37 -4.47 -4.27 -15.76
C GLU A 37 -4.19 -2.76 -15.64
N THR A 38 -5.20 -1.98 -15.26
CA THR A 38 -5.06 -0.53 -15.10
C THR A 38 -4.08 -0.18 -13.97
N ALA A 39 -4.17 -0.85 -12.84
CA ALA A 39 -3.25 -0.65 -11.73
C ALA A 39 -1.82 -1.09 -12.09
N THR A 40 -1.66 -2.21 -12.81
CA THR A 40 -0.37 -2.67 -13.31
C THR A 40 0.28 -1.67 -14.26
N ASN A 41 -0.51 -1.08 -15.17
CA ASN A 41 -0.02 -0.06 -16.09
C ASN A 41 0.35 1.25 -15.36
N ALA A 42 -0.37 1.61 -14.30
CA ALA A 42 -0.01 2.76 -13.46
C ALA A 42 1.33 2.54 -12.73
N TYR A 43 1.59 1.31 -12.25
CA TYR A 43 2.89 0.95 -11.64
C TYR A 43 4.04 1.07 -12.65
N ARG A 44 3.85 0.57 -13.87
CA ARG A 44 4.86 0.70 -14.94
C ARG A 44 5.10 2.15 -15.34
N ALA A 45 4.04 2.96 -15.43
CA ALA A 45 4.17 4.38 -15.70
C ALA A 45 4.97 5.08 -14.59
N TYR A 46 4.68 4.76 -13.31
CA TYR A 46 5.42 5.29 -12.16
C TYR A 46 6.90 4.90 -12.19
N GLU A 47 7.22 3.63 -12.47
CA GLU A 47 8.61 3.16 -12.63
C GLU A 47 9.38 3.99 -13.67
N GLN A 48 8.70 4.36 -14.76
CA GLN A 48 9.27 5.18 -15.84
C GLN A 48 9.30 6.68 -15.51
N GLY A 49 8.85 7.09 -14.33
CA GLY A 49 8.73 8.48 -13.91
C GLY A 49 7.57 9.24 -14.55
N ASP A 50 6.64 8.53 -15.23
CA ASP A 50 5.49 9.14 -15.90
C ASP A 50 4.26 9.25 -14.99
N CYS A 51 4.34 10.12 -14.00
CA CYS A 51 3.20 10.45 -13.15
C CYS A 51 2.05 11.11 -13.90
N SER A 52 2.32 11.74 -15.06
CA SER A 52 1.25 12.34 -15.88
C SER A 52 0.30 11.27 -16.43
N GLN A 53 0.82 10.09 -16.79
CA GLN A 53 0.00 8.96 -17.20
C GLN A 53 -0.82 8.37 -16.05
N VAL A 54 -0.25 8.29 -14.84
CA VAL A 54 -0.98 7.84 -13.64
C VAL A 54 -2.15 8.78 -13.36
N GLU A 55 -1.93 10.10 -13.37
CA GLU A 55 -2.96 11.11 -13.15
C GLU A 55 -4.05 11.10 -14.24
N ALA A 56 -3.64 10.99 -15.50
CA ALA A 56 -4.58 10.89 -16.62
C ALA A 56 -5.45 9.62 -16.53
N THR A 57 -4.91 8.53 -15.98
CA THR A 57 -5.67 7.31 -15.71
C THR A 57 -6.63 7.50 -14.54
N ALA A 58 -6.19 8.10 -13.44
CA ALA A 58 -7.04 8.42 -12.28
C ALA A 58 -8.24 9.30 -12.67
N GLY A 59 -8.05 10.24 -13.57
CA GLY A 59 -9.12 11.11 -14.09
C GLY A 59 -10.15 10.42 -14.99
N LYS A 60 -9.85 9.21 -15.48
CA LYS A 60 -10.73 8.45 -16.39
C LYS A 60 -11.46 7.29 -15.71
N VAL A 61 -10.91 6.76 -14.62
CA VAL A 61 -11.47 5.61 -13.92
C VAL A 61 -12.36 6.07 -12.77
N SER A 62 -13.49 5.40 -12.59
CA SER A 62 -14.31 5.56 -11.38
C SER A 62 -13.86 4.51 -10.36
N LEU A 63 -12.93 4.89 -9.49
CA LEU A 63 -12.41 3.98 -8.46
C LEU A 63 -13.52 3.47 -7.51
N GLU A 64 -14.60 4.23 -7.34
CA GLU A 64 -15.76 3.81 -6.55
C GLU A 64 -16.46 2.59 -7.17
N ALA A 65 -16.36 2.42 -8.49
CA ALA A 65 -16.92 1.27 -9.20
C ALA A 65 -16.02 0.03 -9.12
N TRP A 66 -14.75 0.18 -8.73
CA TRP A 66 -13.85 -0.96 -8.56
C TRP A 66 -14.15 -1.69 -7.25
N PRO A 67 -14.06 -3.03 -7.23
CA PRO A 67 -14.12 -3.76 -5.97
C PRO A 67 -12.98 -3.33 -5.05
N ALA A 68 -13.19 -3.45 -3.74
CA ALA A 68 -12.14 -3.21 -2.74
C ALA A 68 -11.15 -4.40 -2.78
N THR A 69 -10.14 -4.30 -3.64
CA THR A 69 -9.10 -5.30 -3.90
C THR A 69 -7.72 -4.72 -3.67
N GLU A 70 -6.71 -5.58 -3.66
CA GLU A 70 -5.31 -5.15 -3.62
C GLU A 70 -4.96 -4.28 -4.84
N ALA A 71 -5.48 -4.59 -6.02
CA ALA A 71 -5.28 -3.78 -7.23
C ALA A 71 -5.76 -2.33 -7.06
N ARG A 72 -6.96 -2.14 -6.46
CA ARG A 72 -7.49 -0.81 -6.15
C ARG A 72 -6.63 -0.07 -5.14
N SER A 73 -6.25 -0.74 -4.06
CA SER A 73 -5.42 -0.17 -3.00
C SER A 73 -4.05 0.24 -3.53
N SER A 74 -3.44 -0.61 -4.33
CA SER A 74 -2.14 -0.34 -4.96
C SER A 74 -2.21 0.81 -5.96
N PHE A 75 -3.32 0.94 -6.73
CA PHE A 75 -3.50 2.09 -7.60
C PHE A 75 -3.53 3.41 -6.81
N LEU A 76 -4.29 3.46 -5.71
CA LEU A 76 -4.30 4.62 -4.81
C LEU A 76 -2.92 4.90 -4.20
N LEU A 77 -2.13 3.85 -3.90
CA LEU A 77 -0.78 4.02 -3.37
C LEU A 77 0.11 4.78 -4.37
N VAL A 78 0.14 4.35 -5.63
CA VAL A 78 0.94 4.98 -6.68
C VAL A 78 0.44 6.39 -7.01
N GLU A 79 -0.87 6.64 -6.99
CA GLU A 79 -1.42 7.99 -7.11
C GLU A 79 -0.90 8.89 -5.98
N GLY A 80 -0.82 8.38 -4.75
CA GLY A 80 -0.22 9.08 -3.62
C GLY A 80 1.28 9.36 -3.82
N PHE A 81 2.04 8.40 -4.35
CA PHE A 81 3.47 8.59 -4.68
C PHE A 81 3.65 9.69 -5.72
N CYS A 82 2.82 9.72 -6.76
CA CYS A 82 2.87 10.78 -7.76
C CYS A 82 2.54 12.16 -7.18
N ALA A 83 1.58 12.25 -6.26
CA ALA A 83 1.29 13.50 -5.56
C ALA A 83 2.47 13.97 -4.70
N GLU A 84 3.17 13.07 -4.00
CA GLU A 84 4.41 13.41 -3.28
C GLU A 84 5.51 13.89 -4.23
N HIS A 85 5.69 13.21 -5.35
CA HIS A 85 6.67 13.60 -6.37
C HIS A 85 6.39 15.01 -6.92
N ALA A 86 5.11 15.34 -7.10
CA ALA A 86 4.67 16.69 -7.50
C ALA A 86 4.72 17.72 -6.37
N GLN A 87 5.16 17.35 -5.15
CA GLN A 87 5.14 18.19 -3.94
C GLN A 87 3.73 18.63 -3.51
N ASP A 88 2.69 17.94 -3.99
CA ASP A 88 1.31 18.13 -3.54
C ASP A 88 1.03 17.25 -2.31
N ILE A 89 1.59 17.68 -1.18
CA ILE A 89 1.58 16.91 0.07
C ILE A 89 0.17 16.73 0.63
N ASP A 90 -0.70 17.69 0.45
CA ASP A 90 -2.09 17.59 0.92
C ASP A 90 -2.86 16.54 0.13
N ARG A 91 -2.70 16.51 -1.19
CA ARG A 91 -3.26 15.48 -2.06
C ARG A 91 -2.68 14.09 -1.71
N ALA A 92 -1.38 13.97 -1.53
CA ALA A 92 -0.74 12.72 -1.12
C ALA A 92 -1.34 12.18 0.17
N ARG A 93 -1.46 13.02 1.21
CA ARG A 93 -2.06 12.65 2.49
C ARG A 93 -3.52 12.20 2.36
N GLU A 94 -4.32 12.92 1.57
CA GLU A 94 -5.73 12.54 1.39
C GLU A 94 -5.85 11.22 0.63
N THR A 95 -5.04 11.00 -0.40
CA THR A 95 -5.00 9.74 -1.16
C THR A 95 -4.61 8.57 -0.26
N TYR A 96 -3.57 8.70 0.59
CA TYR A 96 -3.21 7.64 1.54
C TYR A 96 -4.28 7.39 2.59
N ARG A 97 -4.93 8.45 3.13
CA ARG A 97 -6.06 8.28 4.05
C ARG A 97 -7.24 7.59 3.40
N ARG A 98 -7.52 7.92 2.13
CA ARG A 98 -8.54 7.24 1.34
C ARG A 98 -8.22 5.76 1.20
N LEU A 99 -6.99 5.40 0.83
CA LEU A 99 -6.53 4.02 0.76
C LEU A 99 -6.78 3.29 2.08
N LEU A 100 -6.40 3.88 3.21
CA LEU A 100 -6.57 3.27 4.54
C LEU A 100 -8.04 3.10 4.95
N ARG A 101 -8.95 3.95 4.47
CA ARG A 101 -10.40 3.77 4.71
C ARG A 101 -11.00 2.67 3.85
N GLU A 102 -10.53 2.53 2.61
CA GLU A 102 -11.13 1.64 1.61
C GLU A 102 -10.51 0.24 1.57
N GLY A 103 -9.24 0.11 1.95
CA GLY A 103 -8.51 -1.16 1.96
C GLY A 103 -7.57 -1.28 3.16
N PRO A 104 -8.05 -1.22 4.41
CA PRO A 104 -7.20 -1.13 5.61
C PRO A 104 -6.28 -2.33 5.84
N LEU A 105 -6.60 -3.48 5.26
CA LEU A 105 -5.83 -4.73 5.36
C LEU A 105 -5.09 -5.08 4.06
N SER A 106 -5.09 -4.19 3.06
CA SER A 106 -4.29 -4.39 1.86
C SER A 106 -2.80 -4.29 2.18
N PHE A 107 -1.96 -4.95 1.37
CA PHE A 107 -0.52 -4.79 1.45
C PHE A 107 -0.11 -3.32 1.29
N ALA A 108 -0.72 -2.62 0.32
CA ALA A 108 -0.51 -1.20 0.07
C ALA A 108 -0.83 -0.30 1.27
N SER A 109 -1.70 -0.75 2.19
CA SER A 109 -2.07 0.04 3.36
C SER A 109 -0.91 0.23 4.35
N ASP A 110 0.01 -0.73 4.44
CA ASP A 110 1.18 -0.62 5.29
C ASP A 110 2.15 0.43 4.76
N ASP A 111 2.34 0.48 3.45
CA ASP A 111 3.16 1.51 2.80
C ASP A 111 2.53 2.90 2.95
N ALA A 112 1.22 3.01 2.79
CA ALA A 112 0.50 4.26 3.02
C ALA A 112 0.63 4.77 4.48
N ARG A 113 0.59 3.87 5.48
CA ARG A 113 0.83 4.24 6.90
C ARG A 113 2.25 4.77 7.10
N GLU A 114 3.23 4.11 6.49
CA GLU A 114 4.62 4.54 6.56
C GLU A 114 4.82 5.90 5.89
N ARG A 115 4.23 6.14 4.71
CA ARG A 115 4.31 7.44 4.04
C ARG A 115 3.68 8.55 4.89
N LEU A 116 2.49 8.31 5.45
CA LEU A 116 1.86 9.29 6.36
C LEU A 116 2.71 9.58 7.60
N ARG A 117 3.46 8.58 8.12
CA ARG A 117 4.40 8.77 9.23
C ARG A 117 5.55 9.68 8.81
N VAL A 118 6.17 9.42 7.66
CA VAL A 118 7.29 10.22 7.13
C VAL A 118 6.84 11.66 6.86
N LEU A 119 5.73 11.86 6.16
CA LEU A 119 5.19 13.19 5.88
C LEU A 119 4.87 13.99 7.15
N ARG A 120 4.48 13.31 8.24
CA ARG A 120 4.30 13.96 9.54
C ARG A 120 5.62 14.38 10.18
N LEU A 121 6.66 13.56 10.06
CA LEU A 121 8.00 13.90 10.58
C LEU A 121 8.56 15.10 9.82
N GLN A 122 8.49 15.10 8.49
CA GLN A 122 8.91 16.23 7.66
C GLN A 122 8.22 17.56 8.05
N GLU A 123 6.94 17.50 8.39
CA GLU A 123 6.18 18.69 8.78
C GLU A 123 6.51 19.20 10.18
N ASN A 124 6.72 18.29 11.15
CA ASN A 124 6.77 18.64 12.56
C ASN A 124 8.18 18.62 13.17
N ASP A 125 9.15 18.10 12.47
CA ASP A 125 10.56 18.07 12.91
C ASP A 125 11.43 18.90 11.96
N PRO A 126 11.77 20.13 12.34
CA PRO A 126 12.65 20.99 11.53
C PRO A 126 14.05 20.40 11.27
N GLY A 127 14.48 19.44 12.09
CA GLY A 127 15.78 18.77 11.94
C GLY A 127 15.72 17.51 11.07
N TYR A 128 14.53 17.11 10.62
CA TYR A 128 14.34 15.85 9.90
C TYR A 128 15.17 15.76 8.61
N GLU A 129 15.18 16.82 7.79
CA GLU A 129 15.94 16.83 6.52
C GLU A 129 17.45 16.79 6.76
N ASP A 130 17.96 17.53 7.76
CA ASP A 130 19.37 17.47 8.15
C ASP A 130 19.76 16.07 8.66
N TRP A 131 18.85 15.43 9.37
CA TRP A 131 19.05 14.06 9.85
C TRP A 131 19.09 13.04 8.71
N ILE A 132 18.19 13.14 7.72
CA ILE A 132 18.18 12.31 6.50
C ILE A 132 19.47 12.51 5.71
N GLU A 133 19.89 13.75 5.52
CA GLU A 133 21.14 14.05 4.80
C GLU A 133 22.37 13.51 5.54
N GLY A 134 22.35 13.56 6.88
CA GLY A 134 23.32 12.90 7.73
C GLY A 134 23.35 11.38 7.54
N ALA A 135 22.17 10.76 7.46
CA ALA A 135 22.01 9.34 7.22
C ALA A 135 22.56 8.92 5.84
N ARG A 136 22.28 9.70 4.79
CA ARG A 136 22.84 9.48 3.44
C ARG A 136 24.36 9.51 3.44
N ARG A 137 24.97 10.52 4.10
CA ARG A 137 26.44 10.61 4.20
C ARG A 137 27.04 9.41 4.94
N ARG A 138 26.42 8.94 6.03
CA ARG A 138 26.89 7.75 6.76
C ARG A 138 26.79 6.50 5.89
N ALA A 139 25.67 6.32 5.17
CA ALA A 139 25.48 5.18 4.26
C ALA A 139 26.57 5.12 3.17
N LEU A 140 27.02 6.27 2.66
CA LEU A 140 28.08 6.34 1.65
C LEU A 140 29.48 6.03 2.21
N GLN A 141 29.70 6.22 3.51
CA GLN A 141 30.99 5.93 4.17
C GLN A 141 31.21 4.44 4.45
N GLY A 142 30.21 3.63 4.20
CA GLY A 142 30.21 2.21 4.50
C GLY A 142 29.64 1.91 5.88
N SER A 143 29.19 0.68 6.06
CA SER A 143 28.57 0.23 7.30
C SER A 143 29.55 -0.59 8.13
N THR A 144 29.41 -0.55 9.44
CA THR A 144 30.00 -1.54 10.33
C THR A 144 29.34 -2.89 10.01
N ASP A 145 30.15 -3.92 9.79
CA ASP A 145 29.72 -5.20 9.25
C ASP A 145 29.13 -6.13 10.35
N ARG A 146 28.10 -5.64 11.04
CA ARG A 146 27.36 -6.50 11.99
C ARG A 146 26.31 -7.31 11.24
N THR A 147 26.40 -8.63 11.39
CA THR A 147 25.41 -9.56 10.83
C THR A 147 24.24 -9.74 11.81
N PRO A 148 22.98 -9.59 11.37
CA PRO A 148 21.84 -9.90 12.22
C PRO A 148 21.79 -11.39 12.55
N ILE A 149 21.38 -11.73 13.80
CA ILE A 149 21.15 -13.13 14.23
C ILE A 149 19.78 -13.64 13.76
N GLU A 150 18.81 -12.72 13.57
CA GLU A 150 17.52 -12.99 12.95
C GLU A 150 17.29 -11.95 11.86
N ARG A 151 16.98 -12.42 10.66
CA ARG A 151 16.74 -11.57 9.49
C ARG A 151 15.42 -11.94 8.84
N THR A 152 14.40 -11.08 9.03
CA THR A 152 13.15 -11.17 8.27
C THR A 152 13.37 -10.67 6.85
N PRO A 153 13.05 -11.46 5.82
CA PRO A 153 13.12 -10.98 4.44
C PRO A 153 12.06 -9.89 4.19
N ALA A 154 12.39 -8.93 3.32
CA ALA A 154 11.40 -7.97 2.85
C ALA A 154 10.38 -8.68 1.94
N THR A 155 9.10 -8.46 2.19
CA THR A 155 8.03 -9.00 1.34
C THR A 155 7.97 -8.19 0.04
N TYR A 156 7.93 -8.88 -1.10
CA TYR A 156 7.80 -8.20 -2.38
C TYR A 156 6.42 -7.55 -2.52
N PRO A 157 6.29 -6.27 -2.95
CA PRO A 157 5.00 -5.66 -3.17
C PRO A 157 4.21 -6.40 -4.27
N PRO A 158 2.99 -6.89 -4.00
CA PRO A 158 2.30 -7.79 -4.91
C PRO A 158 2.09 -7.23 -6.32
N LEU A 159 1.75 -5.94 -6.44
CA LEU A 159 1.52 -5.35 -7.76
C LEU A 159 2.84 -5.03 -8.49
N ALA A 160 3.94 -4.74 -7.78
CA ALA A 160 5.27 -4.64 -8.39
C ALA A 160 5.70 -5.99 -8.96
N GLN A 161 5.37 -7.11 -8.30
CA GLN A 161 5.60 -8.46 -8.79
C GLN A 161 4.82 -8.72 -10.09
N VAL A 162 3.52 -8.40 -10.14
CA VAL A 162 2.69 -8.53 -11.35
C VAL A 162 3.18 -7.63 -12.48
N ALA A 163 3.61 -6.43 -12.14
CA ALA A 163 4.15 -5.48 -13.11
C ALA A 163 5.58 -5.83 -13.59
N GLN A 164 6.24 -6.82 -12.95
CA GLN A 164 7.62 -7.23 -13.20
C GLN A 164 8.61 -6.07 -12.99
N ILE A 165 8.40 -5.27 -11.93
CA ILE A 165 9.23 -4.11 -11.61
C ILE A 165 10.21 -4.48 -10.53
N GLY A 166 11.49 -4.54 -10.86
CA GLY A 166 12.59 -4.69 -9.90
C GLY A 166 13.08 -3.37 -9.35
N GLY A 167 14.02 -3.44 -8.39
CA GLY A 167 14.59 -2.25 -7.83
C GLY A 167 15.41 -2.45 -6.57
N TYR A 168 15.56 -1.37 -5.79
CA TYR A 168 16.25 -1.47 -4.51
C TYR A 168 15.79 -0.39 -3.52
N ALA A 169 16.05 -0.64 -2.24
CA ALA A 169 15.99 0.35 -1.18
C ALA A 169 17.26 0.27 -0.31
N VAL A 170 17.81 1.41 0.07
CA VAL A 170 18.92 1.52 1.02
C VAL A 170 18.36 2.05 2.33
N VAL A 171 18.47 1.23 3.37
CA VAL A 171 18.01 1.54 4.73
C VAL A 171 19.20 1.82 5.61
N GLU A 172 19.25 2.98 6.25
CA GLU A 172 20.19 3.31 7.31
C GLU A 172 19.51 3.19 8.67
N PHE A 173 20.15 2.57 9.65
CA PHE A 173 19.59 2.31 10.97
C PHE A 173 20.66 2.12 12.03
N GLY A 174 20.31 2.34 13.29
CA GLY A 174 21.12 1.97 14.45
C GLY A 174 20.74 0.59 14.99
N VAL A 175 21.55 0.10 15.93
CA VAL A 175 21.24 -1.10 16.71
C VAL A 175 21.31 -0.74 18.19
N THR A 176 20.26 -1.02 18.94
CA THR A 176 20.23 -0.79 20.39
C THR A 176 21.14 -1.77 21.14
N PRO A 177 21.52 -1.51 22.40
CA PRO A 177 22.26 -2.46 23.22
C PRO A 177 21.56 -3.82 23.41
N ARG A 178 20.23 -3.86 23.23
CA ARG A 178 19.44 -5.10 23.30
C ARG A 178 19.45 -5.90 22.01
N GLY A 179 20.00 -5.33 20.91
CA GLY A 179 20.03 -5.95 19.61
C GLY A 179 18.81 -5.61 18.72
N ASP A 180 17.92 -4.74 19.16
CA ASP A 180 16.82 -4.26 18.31
C ASP A 180 17.34 -3.22 17.33
N THR A 181 16.74 -3.13 16.14
CA THR A 181 17.01 -2.04 15.21
C THR A 181 16.41 -0.72 15.72
N ASP A 182 17.11 0.38 15.50
CA ASP A 182 16.72 1.71 15.95
C ASP A 182 16.64 2.71 14.80
N ALA A 183 15.54 3.47 14.78
CA ALA A 183 15.28 4.59 13.87
C ALA A 183 15.68 4.29 12.41
N PRO A 184 15.14 3.22 11.77
CA PRO A 184 15.42 2.93 10.37
C PRO A 184 14.84 4.00 9.46
N VAL A 185 15.61 4.39 8.43
CA VAL A 185 15.23 5.39 7.44
C VAL A 185 15.72 5.01 6.06
N ILE A 186 14.94 5.34 5.05
CA ILE A 186 15.36 5.21 3.65
C ILE A 186 16.27 6.37 3.30
N VAL A 187 17.42 6.08 2.74
CA VAL A 187 18.40 7.07 2.29
C VAL A 187 18.54 7.12 0.78
N ASP A 188 18.16 6.03 0.09
CA ASP A 188 18.14 5.92 -1.36
C ASP A 188 17.20 4.79 -1.78
N SER A 189 16.49 4.94 -2.89
CA SER A 189 15.65 3.89 -3.47
C SER A 189 15.37 4.12 -4.95
N ASN A 190 15.16 3.02 -5.68
CA ASN A 190 14.77 3.08 -7.09
C ASN A 190 13.88 1.87 -7.45
N PRO A 191 12.66 2.07 -8.01
CA PRO A 191 11.95 3.36 -8.11
C PRO A 191 11.72 3.98 -6.72
N PRO A 192 11.70 5.32 -6.60
CA PRO A 192 11.47 5.98 -5.32
C PRO A 192 10.18 5.51 -4.66
N LEU A 193 10.14 5.38 -3.34
CA LEU A 193 8.98 5.02 -2.51
C LEU A 193 8.44 3.60 -2.70
N LEU A 194 8.67 2.95 -3.86
CA LEU A 194 8.02 1.69 -4.24
C LEU A 194 8.37 0.51 -3.33
N PHE A 195 9.62 0.44 -2.89
CA PHE A 195 10.13 -0.62 -2.01
C PHE A 195 10.42 -0.15 -0.59
N ASP A 196 10.22 1.14 -0.31
CA ASP A 196 10.61 1.77 0.96
C ASP A 196 9.90 1.16 2.16
N GLY A 197 8.57 1.04 2.08
CA GLY A 197 7.76 0.54 3.18
C GLY A 197 8.10 -0.90 3.54
N THR A 198 8.24 -1.77 2.53
CA THR A 198 8.59 -3.18 2.77
C THR A 198 10.01 -3.34 3.32
N ALA A 199 10.98 -2.56 2.85
CA ALA A 199 12.35 -2.56 3.37
C ALA A 199 12.40 -2.09 4.83
N LEU A 200 11.70 -1.02 5.17
CA LEU A 200 11.61 -0.51 6.54
C LEU A 200 10.94 -1.51 7.49
N ARG A 201 9.87 -2.19 7.07
CA ARG A 201 9.22 -3.24 7.88
C ARG A 201 10.20 -4.38 8.16
N ALA A 202 10.86 -4.88 7.14
CA ALA A 202 11.83 -5.97 7.29
C ALA A 202 12.94 -5.61 8.29
N VAL A 203 13.56 -4.43 8.14
CA VAL A 203 14.64 -3.99 9.03
C VAL A 203 14.16 -3.85 10.48
N ARG A 204 12.95 -3.36 10.73
CA ARG A 204 12.41 -3.25 12.11
C ARG A 204 12.27 -4.58 12.82
N GLU A 205 12.14 -5.66 12.10
CA GLU A 205 12.01 -7.02 12.64
C GLU A 205 13.36 -7.71 12.83
N TRP A 206 14.46 -7.17 12.30
CA TRP A 206 15.77 -7.76 12.46
C TRP A 206 16.24 -7.71 13.90
N ARG A 207 17.00 -8.74 14.29
CA ARG A 207 17.61 -8.83 15.60
C ARG A 207 19.09 -9.07 15.47
N TYR A 208 19.84 -8.43 16.34
CA TYR A 208 21.30 -8.50 16.45
C TYR A 208 21.69 -9.10 17.80
N ALA A 209 22.91 -9.58 17.91
CA ALA A 209 23.45 -9.96 19.22
C ALA A 209 23.43 -8.73 20.16
N SER A 210 22.99 -8.92 21.40
CA SER A 210 23.06 -7.88 22.42
C SER A 210 24.52 -7.51 22.70
N ASP A 211 24.77 -6.22 22.94
CA ASP A 211 26.08 -5.72 23.33
C ASP A 211 26.21 -5.79 24.86
N ALA A 212 27.11 -6.64 25.35
CA ALA A 212 27.32 -6.83 26.77
C ALA A 212 27.85 -5.58 27.49
N ASP A 213 28.52 -4.69 26.77
CA ASP A 213 29.10 -3.45 27.31
C ASP A 213 28.11 -2.27 27.29
N GLY A 214 26.89 -2.48 26.76
CA GLY A 214 25.82 -1.48 26.72
C GLY A 214 26.10 -0.28 25.86
N THR A 215 27.12 -0.33 24.98
CA THR A 215 27.41 0.71 24.01
C THR A 215 26.50 0.60 22.81
N GLN A 216 25.90 1.73 22.40
CA GLN A 216 25.14 1.76 21.16
C GLN A 216 26.11 1.58 19.99
N SER A 217 25.80 0.61 19.13
CA SER A 217 26.60 0.42 17.91
C SER A 217 26.46 1.64 17.00
N GLU A 218 27.48 1.87 16.17
CA GLU A 218 27.39 2.83 15.08
C GLU A 218 26.22 2.48 14.16
N ARG A 219 25.63 3.52 13.55
CA ARG A 219 24.57 3.31 12.55
C ARG A 219 25.16 2.63 11.31
N GLN A 220 24.39 1.75 10.74
CA GLN A 220 24.78 0.98 9.55
C GLN A 220 23.74 1.15 8.44
N ALA A 221 24.14 0.85 7.21
CA ALA A 221 23.24 0.89 6.07
C ALA A 221 23.27 -0.43 5.31
N ILE A 222 22.13 -0.81 4.78
CA ILE A 222 22.00 -2.00 3.93
C ILE A 222 21.24 -1.66 2.66
N ARG A 223 21.69 -2.19 1.55
CA ARG A 223 20.97 -2.20 0.28
C ARG A 223 20.20 -3.50 0.13
N MET A 224 18.89 -3.43 0.02
CA MET A 224 18.01 -4.53 -0.35
C MET A 224 17.69 -4.44 -1.83
N VAL A 225 17.91 -5.53 -2.55
CA VAL A 225 17.58 -5.63 -3.98
C VAL A 225 16.31 -6.46 -4.11
N PHE A 226 15.42 -6.01 -4.98
CA PHE A 226 14.15 -6.63 -5.30
C PHE A 226 14.19 -7.07 -6.77
N GLU A 227 14.11 -8.37 -6.98
CA GLU A 227 14.08 -8.98 -8.32
C GLU A 227 12.75 -9.73 -8.46
N PRO A 228 11.92 -9.42 -9.48
CA PRO A 228 10.65 -10.10 -9.66
C PRO A 228 10.88 -11.58 -10.05
N GLU A 229 10.10 -12.48 -9.47
CA GLU A 229 10.09 -13.88 -9.84
C GLU A 229 9.11 -14.12 -10.99
N GLU A 230 9.43 -15.04 -11.90
CA GLU A 230 8.58 -15.36 -13.07
C GLU A 230 7.30 -16.14 -12.70
N ALA A 231 7.21 -16.71 -11.50
CA ALA A 231 6.13 -17.60 -11.10
C ALA A 231 5.27 -17.02 -9.97
N ASP A 232 4.01 -17.42 -9.93
CA ASP A 232 2.95 -17.08 -8.96
C ASP A 232 2.52 -15.61 -8.94
N THR A 233 1.60 -15.30 -9.87
CA THR A 233 0.82 -14.06 -9.80
C THR A 233 -0.12 -14.15 -8.58
N PRO A 234 0.05 -13.32 -7.54
CA PRO A 234 -0.87 -13.33 -6.41
C PRO A 234 -2.28 -12.92 -6.84
N ASP A 235 -3.30 -13.44 -6.16
CA ASP A 235 -4.70 -13.07 -6.41
C ASP A 235 -4.96 -11.64 -5.87
N LEU A 236 -4.70 -10.64 -6.70
CA LEU A 236 -4.91 -9.23 -6.38
C LEU A 236 -6.36 -8.75 -6.58
N GLU A 237 -7.21 -9.62 -7.09
CA GLU A 237 -8.65 -9.37 -7.25
C GLU A 237 -9.46 -9.90 -6.06
N ALA A 238 -8.83 -10.62 -5.13
CA ALA A 238 -9.50 -11.04 -3.91
C ALA A 238 -9.92 -9.83 -3.05
N PRO A 239 -11.13 -9.84 -2.45
CA PRO A 239 -11.59 -8.76 -1.59
C PRO A 239 -10.66 -8.56 -0.39
N VAL A 240 -10.23 -7.32 -0.15
CA VAL A 240 -9.53 -6.92 1.08
C VAL A 240 -10.59 -6.56 2.12
N SER A 241 -10.92 -7.55 2.96
CA SER A 241 -11.96 -7.39 3.98
C SER A 241 -11.46 -6.50 5.13
N PRO A 242 -12.36 -5.73 5.76
CA PRO A 242 -12.04 -4.90 6.92
C PRO A 242 -11.74 -5.71 8.17
#